data_b3afaca0ddf8df4b5ae541413036dd2d
#
_entry.id   b3afaca0ddf8df4b5ae541413036dd2d
#
_cell.length_a   1.000
_cell.length_b   1.000
_cell.length_c   1.000
_cell.angle_alpha   90.00
_cell.angle_beta   90.00
_cell.angle_gamma   90.00
#
_symmetry.space_group_name_H-M   'P 1'
#
loop_
_entity.id
_entity.type
_entity.pdbx_description
1 polymer ?
#
loop_
_entity_poly.entity_id
_entity_poly.type
_entity_poly.pdbx_seq_one_letter_code
_entity_poly.pdbx_strand_id
1 'polypeptide(L)'
;MSGRSPGSSIWKVVSDVARIDYLDDPAAPEANSIVPAVSVVVPDDQRRILLIRRTDNKYWSIPGGGMEPGESIREAAGREVKEETGIDCDITGLVGIYSNPRHVAAYDDGEVRQEFSICLVGRLLGGSTRTSNESSEVRFVPPADIPGYEIHPSIRLRINHYLERRTTPYIG
;
A
#
# COMPACT_ATOMS: atom_id res chain seq x y z
N MET A 1 -39.91 23.92 -18.75
CA MET A 1 -39.36 22.56 -18.56
C MET A 1 -37.90 22.60 -18.96
N SER A 2 -37.03 22.72 -17.99
CA SER A 2 -35.60 22.85 -18.21
C SER A 2 -34.93 21.57 -17.71
N GLY A 3 -34.52 20.73 -18.66
CA GLY A 3 -33.79 19.50 -18.40
C GLY A 3 -32.36 19.81 -18.00
N ARG A 4 -31.97 19.44 -16.78
CA ARG A 4 -30.56 19.39 -16.36
C ARG A 4 -29.95 18.09 -16.88
N SER A 5 -28.97 18.22 -17.76
CA SER A 5 -28.08 17.12 -18.11
C SER A 5 -27.25 16.68 -16.90
N PRO A 6 -27.07 15.38 -16.66
CA PRO A 6 -26.15 14.91 -15.61
C PRO A 6 -24.71 15.25 -16.03
N GLY A 7 -24.03 16.01 -15.18
CA GLY A 7 -22.63 16.34 -15.34
C GLY A 7 -21.78 15.07 -15.36
N SER A 8 -20.98 14.93 -16.41
CA SER A 8 -19.95 13.91 -16.51
C SER A 8 -18.94 14.12 -15.36
N SER A 9 -18.88 13.15 -14.47
CA SER A 9 -17.81 13.06 -13.49
C SER A 9 -16.51 12.80 -14.26
N ILE A 10 -15.69 13.85 -14.38
CA ILE A 10 -14.33 13.71 -14.90
C ILE A 10 -13.50 13.13 -13.76
N TRP A 11 -13.42 11.81 -13.72
CA TRP A 11 -12.41 11.14 -12.90
C TRP A 11 -11.06 11.43 -13.54
N LYS A 12 -10.32 12.33 -12.92
CA LYS A 12 -8.92 12.56 -13.28
C LYS A 12 -8.17 11.27 -12.91
N VAL A 13 -7.82 10.48 -13.92
CA VAL A 13 -6.77 9.47 -13.79
C VAL A 13 -5.51 10.27 -13.49
N VAL A 14 -5.04 10.24 -12.26
CA VAL A 14 -3.75 10.82 -11.87
C VAL A 14 -2.70 9.84 -12.38
N SER A 15 -2.30 10.00 -13.63
CA SER A 15 -1.14 9.36 -14.20
C SER A 15 0.08 10.19 -13.85
N ASP A 16 1.11 9.56 -13.28
CA ASP A 16 2.49 10.01 -13.19
C ASP A 16 2.74 11.32 -12.40
N VAL A 17 2.18 11.45 -11.21
CA VAL A 17 2.67 12.44 -10.24
C VAL A 17 3.98 11.91 -9.66
N ALA A 18 5.09 12.61 -9.93
CA ALA A 18 6.37 12.26 -9.35
C ALA A 18 6.29 12.35 -7.82
N ARG A 19 6.72 11.28 -7.14
CA ARG A 19 6.69 11.17 -5.69
C ARG A 19 8.11 11.08 -5.16
N ILE A 20 8.42 11.87 -4.13
CA ILE A 20 9.67 11.80 -3.37
C ILE A 20 9.33 11.39 -1.94
N ASP A 21 9.89 10.28 -1.48
CA ASP A 21 9.74 9.81 -0.11
C ASP A 21 10.88 10.33 0.77
N TYR A 22 10.53 10.87 1.95
CA TYR A 22 11.44 11.30 3.00
C TYR A 22 11.15 10.49 4.25
N LEU A 23 12.13 9.79 4.77
CA LEU A 23 12.03 9.04 6.03
C LEU A 23 13.17 9.48 6.96
N ASP A 24 12.79 10.10 8.08
CA ASP A 24 13.73 10.66 9.06
C ASP A 24 14.75 11.65 8.44
N ASP A 25 14.37 12.31 7.37
CA ASP A 25 15.21 13.26 6.63
C ASP A 25 14.92 14.70 7.10
N PRO A 26 15.92 15.43 7.61
CA PRO A 26 15.74 16.81 8.03
C PRO A 26 15.45 17.79 6.88
N ALA A 27 15.66 17.38 5.62
CA ALA A 27 15.32 18.15 4.43
C ALA A 27 13.86 17.94 3.97
N ALA A 28 13.08 17.08 4.67
CA ALA A 28 11.68 16.83 4.33
C ALA A 28 10.87 18.13 4.40
N PRO A 29 10.04 18.42 3.40
CA PRO A 29 9.10 19.54 3.48
C PRO A 29 8.05 19.30 4.56
N GLU A 30 7.46 20.38 5.07
CA GLU A 30 6.38 20.30 6.06
C GLU A 30 5.13 19.66 5.44
N ALA A 31 4.56 18.66 6.12
CA ALA A 31 3.36 17.98 5.65
C ALA A 31 2.15 18.92 5.70
N ASN A 32 1.32 18.88 4.64
CA ASN A 32 0.08 19.66 4.52
C ASN A 32 -1.17 18.78 4.38
N SER A 33 -1.00 17.45 4.34
CA SER A 33 -2.10 16.48 4.27
C SER A 33 -1.79 15.19 5.00
N ILE A 34 -2.85 14.45 5.36
CA ILE A 34 -2.79 13.06 5.82
C ILE A 34 -3.89 12.30 5.08
N VAL A 35 -3.52 11.27 4.33
CA VAL A 35 -4.47 10.40 3.65
C VAL A 35 -4.33 8.99 4.22
N PRO A 36 -5.40 8.41 4.79
CA PRO A 36 -5.37 7.03 5.25
C PRO A 36 -5.03 6.08 4.10
N ALA A 37 -4.07 5.21 4.35
CA ALA A 37 -3.66 4.18 3.41
C ALA A 37 -3.70 2.80 4.06
N VAL A 38 -3.82 1.77 3.25
CA VAL A 38 -3.75 0.37 3.68
C VAL A 38 -2.57 -0.32 3.01
N SER A 39 -2.03 -1.32 3.67
CA SER A 39 -1.09 -2.29 3.09
C SER A 39 -1.43 -3.67 3.60
N VAL A 40 -1.18 -4.71 2.80
CA VAL A 40 -1.65 -6.05 3.14
C VAL A 40 -0.54 -7.06 2.98
N VAL A 41 -0.23 -7.78 4.05
CA VAL A 41 0.61 -8.97 4.00
C VAL A 41 -0.27 -10.16 3.66
N VAL A 42 -0.09 -10.75 2.49
CA VAL A 42 -0.85 -11.92 2.02
C VAL A 42 0.10 -13.12 1.92
N PRO A 43 0.10 -14.03 2.90
CA PRO A 43 0.83 -15.27 2.81
C PRO A 43 0.06 -16.31 1.99
N ASP A 44 0.78 -17.16 1.26
CA ASP A 44 0.21 -18.38 0.68
C ASP A 44 0.35 -19.59 1.64
N ASP A 45 -0.10 -20.77 1.18
CA ASP A 45 -0.04 -22.01 1.96
C ASP A 45 1.39 -22.46 2.31
N GLN A 46 2.38 -22.01 1.54
CA GLN A 46 3.81 -22.22 1.80
C GLN A 46 4.42 -21.10 2.65
N ARG A 47 3.59 -20.17 3.14
CA ARG A 47 3.99 -18.99 3.94
C ARG A 47 4.90 -18.01 3.18
N ARG A 48 4.89 -18.06 1.84
CA ARG A 48 5.52 -17.06 1.01
C ARG A 48 4.65 -15.81 1.01
N ILE A 49 5.28 -14.64 1.01
CA ILE A 49 4.59 -13.34 1.07
C ILE A 49 4.41 -12.78 -0.33
N LEU A 50 3.22 -12.32 -0.64
CA LEU A 50 2.90 -11.64 -1.90
C LEU A 50 3.59 -10.29 -1.94
N LEU A 51 4.46 -10.10 -2.92
CA LEU A 51 5.15 -8.85 -3.19
C LEU A 51 4.85 -8.37 -4.61
N ILE A 52 4.82 -7.06 -4.76
CA ILE A 52 4.76 -6.36 -6.04
C ILE A 52 6.05 -5.58 -6.26
N ARG A 53 6.46 -5.39 -7.51
CA ARG A 53 7.49 -4.44 -7.88
C ARG A 53 6.83 -3.18 -8.44
N ARG A 54 6.96 -2.08 -7.74
CA ARG A 54 6.33 -0.81 -8.11
C ARG A 54 6.87 -0.26 -9.42
N THR A 55 6.01 0.37 -10.21
CA THR A 55 6.40 0.98 -11.49
C THR A 55 7.05 2.35 -11.30
N ASP A 56 6.68 3.10 -10.25
CA ASP A 56 7.13 4.47 -9.98
C ASP A 56 8.59 4.54 -9.49
N ASN A 57 8.95 3.73 -8.49
CA ASN A 57 10.27 3.80 -7.83
C ASN A 57 11.09 2.51 -7.93
N LYS A 58 10.54 1.46 -8.56
CA LYS A 58 11.14 0.12 -8.76
C LYS A 58 11.41 -0.68 -7.48
N TYR A 59 11.06 -0.17 -6.30
CA TYR A 59 11.11 -0.95 -5.07
C TYR A 59 10.08 -2.06 -5.06
N TRP A 60 10.41 -3.13 -4.33
CA TRP A 60 9.45 -4.14 -3.96
C TRP A 60 8.64 -3.71 -2.74
N SER A 61 7.38 -4.07 -2.71
CA SER A 61 6.43 -3.71 -1.66
C SER A 61 5.42 -4.83 -1.44
N ILE A 62 4.75 -4.80 -0.31
CA ILE A 62 3.46 -5.47 -0.15
C ILE A 62 2.38 -4.63 -0.86
N PRO A 63 1.31 -5.24 -1.41
CA PRO A 63 0.24 -4.50 -2.05
C PRO A 63 -0.45 -3.54 -1.09
N GLY A 64 -0.92 -2.41 -1.60
CA GLY A 64 -1.64 -1.41 -0.83
C GLY A 64 -1.61 -0.03 -1.45
N GLY A 65 -2.50 0.83 -0.98
CA GLY A 65 -2.66 2.21 -1.46
C GLY A 65 -3.60 3.01 -0.60
N GLY A 66 -4.03 4.17 -1.11
CA GLY A 66 -4.93 5.08 -0.41
C GLY A 66 -6.36 4.54 -0.31
N MET A 67 -7.02 4.86 0.79
CA MET A 67 -8.46 4.64 0.90
C MET A 67 -9.22 5.66 0.05
N GLU A 68 -10.31 5.22 -0.57
CA GLU A 68 -11.23 6.08 -1.29
C GLU A 68 -12.43 6.47 -0.42
N PRO A 69 -13.05 7.65 -0.65
CA PRO A 69 -14.26 8.02 0.05
C PRO A 69 -15.38 6.98 -0.14
N GLY A 70 -15.95 6.53 0.97
CA GLY A 70 -17.01 5.51 0.98
C GLY A 70 -16.52 4.09 1.24
N GLU A 71 -15.21 3.85 1.24
CA GLU A 71 -14.65 2.55 1.57
C GLU A 71 -14.41 2.37 3.07
N SER A 72 -14.64 1.18 3.57
CA SER A 72 -14.04 0.71 4.82
C SER A 72 -12.60 0.27 4.60
N ILE A 73 -11.81 0.18 5.67
CA ILE A 73 -10.43 -0.35 5.64
C ILE A 73 -10.37 -1.73 4.97
N ARG A 74 -11.36 -2.60 5.23
CA ARG A 74 -11.43 -3.95 4.66
C ARG A 74 -11.68 -3.92 3.16
N GLU A 75 -12.56 -3.05 2.69
CA GLU A 75 -12.87 -2.88 1.27
C GLU A 75 -11.67 -2.32 0.52
N ALA A 76 -11.05 -1.24 1.03
CA ALA A 76 -9.85 -0.66 0.45
C ALA A 76 -8.72 -1.72 0.32
N ALA A 77 -8.48 -2.48 1.39
CA ALA A 77 -7.45 -3.52 1.39
C ALA A 77 -7.71 -4.62 0.35
N GLY A 78 -8.94 -5.11 0.26
CA GLY A 78 -9.32 -6.13 -0.74
C GLY A 78 -9.20 -5.60 -2.17
N ARG A 79 -9.64 -4.37 -2.42
CA ARG A 79 -9.55 -3.69 -3.73
C ARG A 79 -8.09 -3.56 -4.16
N GLU A 80 -7.23 -3.00 -3.31
CA GLU A 80 -5.82 -2.77 -3.63
C GLU A 80 -5.08 -4.08 -3.95
N VAL A 81 -5.27 -5.13 -3.12
CA VAL A 81 -4.69 -6.44 -3.41
C VAL A 81 -5.16 -6.95 -4.76
N LYS A 82 -6.47 -6.84 -5.07
CA LYS A 82 -7.02 -7.31 -6.33
C LYS A 82 -6.50 -6.53 -7.53
N GLU A 83 -6.47 -5.21 -7.45
CA GLU A 83 -6.05 -4.32 -8.54
C GLU A 83 -4.56 -4.48 -8.86
N GLU A 84 -3.71 -4.48 -7.84
CA GLU A 84 -2.26 -4.55 -8.03
C GLU A 84 -1.73 -5.95 -8.34
N THR A 85 -2.44 -7.00 -7.92
CA THR A 85 -1.89 -8.36 -7.98
C THR A 85 -2.76 -9.41 -8.69
N GLY A 86 -4.05 -9.14 -8.86
CA GLY A 86 -5.02 -10.12 -9.37
C GLY A 86 -5.49 -11.15 -8.33
N ILE A 87 -5.00 -11.09 -7.11
CA ILE A 87 -5.31 -12.03 -6.03
C ILE A 87 -6.57 -11.57 -5.28
N ASP A 88 -7.39 -12.55 -4.88
CA ASP A 88 -8.52 -12.36 -3.96
C ASP A 88 -8.09 -12.75 -2.54
N CYS A 89 -8.33 -11.88 -1.58
CA CYS A 89 -8.02 -12.15 -0.18
C CYS A 89 -9.15 -11.69 0.76
N ASP A 90 -9.23 -12.33 1.92
CA ASP A 90 -10.06 -11.91 3.05
C ASP A 90 -9.15 -11.31 4.13
N ILE A 91 -9.55 -10.19 4.72
CA ILE A 91 -8.77 -9.54 5.78
C ILE A 91 -9.05 -10.21 7.11
N THR A 92 -8.01 -10.77 7.72
CA THR A 92 -8.11 -11.60 8.92
C THR A 92 -7.41 -11.05 10.15
N GLY A 93 -6.57 -10.02 9.99
CA GLY A 93 -5.83 -9.47 11.12
C GLY A 93 -5.22 -8.11 10.86
N LEU A 94 -4.67 -7.54 11.93
CA LEU A 94 -3.95 -6.27 11.95
C LEU A 94 -2.49 -6.52 12.33
N VAL A 95 -1.55 -6.08 11.50
CA VAL A 95 -0.12 -6.05 11.82
C VAL A 95 0.20 -4.82 12.65
N GLY A 96 -0.29 -3.66 12.24
CA GLY A 96 -0.11 -2.42 12.98
C GLY A 96 -0.59 -1.17 12.25
N ILE A 97 -0.52 -0.06 12.98
CA ILE A 97 -0.79 1.29 12.50
C ILE A 97 0.54 2.05 12.51
N TYR A 98 0.87 2.65 11.38
CA TYR A 98 2.14 3.32 11.12
C TYR A 98 1.86 4.78 10.78
N SER A 99 2.28 5.68 11.64
CA SER A 99 1.96 7.11 11.56
C SER A 99 3.14 8.03 11.86
N ASN A 100 4.38 7.55 11.65
CA ASN A 100 5.59 8.33 11.91
C ASN A 100 5.51 9.71 11.24
N PRO A 101 5.49 10.84 12.00
CA PRO A 101 5.40 12.18 11.42
C PRO A 101 6.64 12.59 10.61
N ARG A 102 7.72 11.84 10.72
CA ARG A 102 8.94 12.04 9.92
C ARG A 102 9.00 11.15 8.66
N HIS A 103 7.89 10.48 8.34
CA HIS A 103 7.73 9.81 7.06
C HIS A 103 6.75 10.62 6.22
N VAL A 104 7.28 11.30 5.20
CA VAL A 104 6.56 12.26 4.37
C VAL A 104 6.76 11.93 2.91
N ALA A 105 5.70 12.01 2.12
CA ALA A 105 5.74 11.91 0.67
C ALA A 105 5.37 13.25 0.04
N ALA A 106 6.28 13.83 -0.73
CA ALA A 106 6.03 15.04 -1.50
C ALA A 106 5.68 14.70 -2.94
N TYR A 107 4.66 15.35 -3.47
CA TYR A 107 4.17 15.20 -4.83
C TYR A 107 4.39 16.49 -5.63
N ASP A 108 4.51 16.38 -6.96
CA ASP A 108 4.79 17.51 -7.85
C ASP A 108 3.60 18.47 -8.01
N ASP A 109 2.40 18.10 -7.57
CA ASP A 109 1.22 18.97 -7.49
C ASP A 109 1.19 19.88 -6.25
N GLY A 110 2.20 19.76 -5.37
CA GLY A 110 2.32 20.53 -4.14
C GLY A 110 1.71 19.85 -2.91
N GLU A 111 1.12 18.67 -3.04
CA GLU A 111 0.73 17.87 -1.87
C GLU A 111 1.99 17.36 -1.17
N VAL A 112 2.03 17.53 0.15
CA VAL A 112 3.04 16.96 1.03
C VAL A 112 2.32 16.15 2.09
N ARG A 113 2.35 14.83 1.92
CA ARG A 113 1.55 13.91 2.72
C ARG A 113 2.38 13.30 3.84
N GLN A 114 1.93 13.43 5.10
CA GLN A 114 2.41 12.57 6.16
C GLN A 114 1.85 11.16 5.94
N GLU A 115 2.73 10.17 5.95
CA GLU A 115 2.33 8.78 5.79
C GLU A 115 1.52 8.30 7.02
N PHE A 116 0.31 7.82 6.75
CA PHE A 116 -0.55 7.13 7.71
C PHE A 116 -1.03 5.84 7.08
N SER A 117 -0.54 4.70 7.56
CA SER A 117 -0.85 3.41 6.96
C SER A 117 -1.26 2.38 7.98
N ILE A 118 -2.31 1.63 7.65
CA ILE A 118 -2.82 0.50 8.39
C ILE A 118 -2.36 -0.76 7.66
N CYS A 119 -1.46 -1.53 8.30
CA CYS A 119 -0.97 -2.79 7.74
C CYS A 119 -1.78 -3.96 8.25
N LEU A 120 -2.35 -4.73 7.33
CA LEU A 120 -3.30 -5.80 7.57
C LEU A 120 -2.71 -7.16 7.17
N VAL A 121 -3.35 -8.23 7.63
CA VAL A 121 -3.10 -9.60 7.19
C VAL A 121 -4.25 -10.04 6.31
N GLY A 122 -3.93 -10.49 5.09
CA GLY A 122 -4.87 -11.07 4.15
C GLY A 122 -4.72 -12.59 4.08
N ARG A 123 -5.83 -13.30 4.13
CA ARG A 123 -5.88 -14.73 3.82
C ARG A 123 -6.17 -14.90 2.33
N LEU A 124 -5.31 -15.63 1.63
CA LEU A 124 -5.50 -15.95 0.22
C LEU A 124 -6.80 -16.73 0.00
N LEU A 125 -7.65 -16.25 -0.89
CA LEU A 125 -8.89 -16.92 -1.30
C LEU A 125 -8.78 -17.56 -2.68
N GLY A 126 -8.01 -16.95 -3.59
CA GLY A 126 -7.85 -17.39 -4.97
C GLY A 126 -7.31 -16.29 -5.88
N GLY A 127 -7.56 -16.44 -7.16
CA GLY A 127 -7.05 -15.54 -8.19
C GLY A 127 -5.74 -16.04 -8.79
N SER A 128 -5.24 -15.30 -9.76
CA SER A 128 -3.95 -15.55 -10.40
C SER A 128 -3.14 -14.27 -10.42
N THR A 129 -1.86 -14.37 -10.12
CA THR A 129 -0.96 -13.21 -10.13
C THR A 129 -0.94 -12.58 -11.51
N ARG A 130 -1.15 -11.27 -11.55
CA ARG A 130 -1.04 -10.43 -12.75
C ARG A 130 -0.47 -9.08 -12.39
N THR A 131 0.21 -8.47 -13.33
CA THR A 131 0.70 -7.09 -13.21
C THR A 131 -0.43 -6.08 -13.43
N SER A 132 -0.16 -4.84 -13.05
CA SER A 132 -1.05 -3.70 -13.27
C SER A 132 -0.24 -2.49 -13.78
N ASN A 133 -0.88 -1.34 -13.94
CA ASN A 133 -0.16 -0.10 -14.25
C ASN A 133 0.78 0.33 -13.11
N GLU A 134 0.50 -0.09 -11.87
CA GLU A 134 1.27 0.24 -10.67
C GLU A 134 2.27 -0.85 -10.28
N SER A 135 2.11 -2.07 -10.78
CA SER A 135 2.97 -3.20 -10.49
C SER A 135 3.54 -3.85 -11.75
N SER A 136 4.85 -3.79 -11.93
CA SER A 136 5.56 -4.40 -13.06
C SER A 136 5.87 -5.89 -12.87
N GLU A 137 5.91 -6.36 -11.64
CA GLU A 137 6.09 -7.75 -11.26
C GLU A 137 5.26 -8.08 -10.02
N VAL A 138 4.76 -9.33 -9.95
CA VAL A 138 4.00 -9.84 -8.80
C VAL A 138 4.53 -11.24 -8.48
N ARG A 139 4.93 -11.48 -7.23
CA ARG A 139 5.52 -12.75 -6.81
C ARG A 139 5.15 -13.12 -5.38
N PHE A 140 5.01 -14.42 -5.13
CA PHE A 140 5.09 -14.96 -3.78
C PHE A 140 6.55 -15.27 -3.43
N VAL A 141 7.08 -14.63 -2.39
CA VAL A 141 8.50 -14.69 -2.00
C VAL A 141 8.65 -15.37 -0.64
N PRO A 142 9.51 -16.40 -0.53
CA PRO A 142 9.83 -17.00 0.77
C PRO A 142 10.39 -15.96 1.74
N PRO A 143 10.03 -15.96 3.04
CA PRO A 143 10.58 -15.03 4.01
C PRO A 143 12.10 -14.98 4.06
N ALA A 144 12.77 -16.11 3.84
CA ALA A 144 14.24 -16.20 3.83
C ALA A 144 14.89 -15.41 2.68
N ASP A 145 14.17 -15.20 1.58
CA ASP A 145 14.68 -14.51 0.39
C ASP A 145 14.39 -12.99 0.43
N ILE A 146 13.45 -12.53 1.27
CA ILE A 146 13.04 -11.12 1.39
C ILE A 146 14.24 -10.18 1.65
N PRO A 147 15.26 -10.53 2.45
CA PRO A 147 16.43 -9.67 2.64
C PRO A 147 17.16 -9.29 1.35
N GLY A 148 17.09 -10.14 0.31
CA GLY A 148 17.70 -9.89 -1.00
C GLY A 148 16.90 -8.96 -1.91
N TYR A 149 15.69 -8.56 -1.52
CA TYR A 149 14.85 -7.65 -2.30
C TYR A 149 15.07 -6.19 -1.89
N GLU A 150 15.07 -5.29 -2.86
CA GLU A 150 15.14 -3.86 -2.61
C GLU A 150 13.77 -3.35 -2.17
N ILE A 151 13.57 -3.21 -0.88
CA ILE A 151 12.30 -2.84 -0.22
C ILE A 151 12.53 -1.58 0.61
N HIS A 152 11.62 -0.60 0.48
CA HIS A 152 11.68 0.61 1.29
C HIS A 152 11.66 0.28 2.80
N PRO A 153 12.44 0.97 3.65
CA PRO A 153 12.55 0.66 5.08
C PRO A 153 11.21 0.59 5.82
N SER A 154 10.26 1.46 5.50
CA SER A 154 8.92 1.45 6.12
C SER A 154 8.12 0.20 5.79
N ILE A 155 8.23 -0.33 4.57
CA ILE A 155 7.59 -1.57 4.16
C ILE A 155 8.29 -2.77 4.79
N ARG A 156 9.62 -2.76 4.82
CA ARG A 156 10.41 -3.80 5.49
C ARG A 156 10.05 -3.92 6.97
N LEU A 157 9.84 -2.79 7.65
CA LEU A 157 9.40 -2.77 9.04
C LEU A 157 8.06 -3.49 9.23
N ARG A 158 7.07 -3.24 8.34
CA ARG A 158 5.75 -3.88 8.37
C ARG A 158 5.86 -5.40 8.16
N ILE A 159 6.66 -5.82 7.19
CA ILE A 159 6.91 -7.26 6.92
C ILE A 159 7.57 -7.91 8.14
N ASN A 160 8.57 -7.27 8.75
CA ASN A 160 9.24 -7.80 9.92
C ASN A 160 8.29 -7.95 11.10
N HIS A 161 7.45 -6.95 11.41
CA HIS A 161 6.44 -7.03 12.47
C HIS A 161 5.46 -8.20 12.25
N TYR A 162 5.08 -8.48 10.99
CA TYR A 162 4.29 -9.65 10.66
C TYR A 162 5.06 -10.96 10.93
N LEU A 163 6.32 -11.05 10.50
CA LEU A 163 7.15 -12.24 10.66
C LEU A 163 7.51 -12.54 12.13
N GLU A 164 7.64 -11.51 12.96
CA GLU A 164 7.85 -11.61 14.40
C GLU A 164 6.64 -12.24 15.14
N ARG A 165 5.48 -12.36 14.49
CA ARG A 165 4.24 -12.90 15.09
C ARG A 165 3.87 -12.22 16.40
N ARG A 166 3.91 -10.90 16.40
CA ARG A 166 3.60 -10.09 17.58
C ARG A 166 2.22 -10.42 18.11
N THR A 167 2.09 -10.53 19.42
CA THR A 167 0.81 -10.80 20.10
C THR A 167 -0.11 -9.59 20.11
N THR A 168 0.49 -8.38 20.01
CA THR A 168 -0.23 -7.11 19.93
C THR A 168 0.18 -6.38 18.66
N PRO A 169 -0.77 -5.75 17.96
CA PRO A 169 -0.44 -4.91 16.80
C PRO A 169 0.52 -3.77 17.16
N TYR A 170 1.35 -3.39 16.21
CA TYR A 170 2.21 -2.23 16.36
C TYR A 170 1.40 -0.93 16.25
N ILE A 171 1.73 0.07 17.05
CA ILE A 171 1.19 1.44 16.98
C ILE A 171 2.36 2.41 17.11
N GLY A 172 2.63 3.18 16.01
CA GLY A 172 3.71 4.16 16.02
C GLY A 172 3.98 4.81 14.67
#